data_e627db4801698ae1c5daa9b680ca0663
#
_entry.id   e627db4801698ae1c5daa9b680ca0663
#
_cell.length_a   1.000
_cell.length_b   1.000
_cell.length_c   1.000
_cell.angle_alpha   90.00
_cell.angle_beta   90.00
_cell.angle_gamma   90.00
#
_symmetry.space_group_name_H-M   'P 1'
#
loop_
_entity.id
_entity.type
_entity.pdbx_description
1 polymer ?
#
loop_
_entity_poly.entity_id
_entity_poly.type
_entity_poly.pdbx_seq_one_letter_code
_entity_poly.pdbx_strand_id
1 'polypeptide(L)'
;IKTCFGISSCKGGVGKSTISCNIAITLANQGYKVGLLEADIYGPSVPTLLGIGDKEPEVKEGKFIPFEVFGIKAMSIGFLVNEDQAVVWRGPMLAKGLDGLINKTHWGELDYLIVDFPPGTGDVQISMSQKLKLDGTLIVTTPQLLSLKDVIRGINMFIKVGVPILGVVENMSFLEEN
;
A
#
# COMPACT_ATOMS: atom_id res chain seq x y z
N ILE A 1 -14.16 5.60 -6.40
CA ILE A 1 -12.71 5.87 -6.41
C ILE A 1 -12.39 6.44 -7.78
N LYS A 2 -11.82 7.66 -7.83
CA LYS A 2 -11.46 8.32 -9.10
C LYS A 2 -10.09 7.86 -9.60
N THR A 3 -9.11 7.81 -8.70
CA THR A 3 -7.73 7.41 -9.00
C THR A 3 -7.23 6.41 -7.98
N CYS A 4 -6.61 5.32 -8.45
CA CYS A 4 -6.02 4.29 -7.61
C CYS A 4 -4.54 4.12 -7.97
N PHE A 5 -3.62 4.33 -7.04
CA PHE A 5 -2.20 4.11 -7.30
C PHE A 5 -1.49 3.34 -6.19
N GLY A 6 -0.45 2.62 -6.57
CA GLY A 6 0.36 1.83 -5.67
C GLY A 6 1.56 2.58 -5.13
N ILE A 7 1.97 2.24 -3.92
CA ILE A 7 3.30 2.58 -3.39
C ILE A 7 4.02 1.27 -3.12
N SER A 8 5.13 1.06 -3.80
CA SER A 8 5.88 -0.18 -3.77
C SER A 8 7.34 0.05 -3.41
N SER A 9 7.99 -0.97 -2.95
CA SER A 9 9.43 -0.98 -2.75
C SER A 9 10.00 -2.35 -3.13
N CYS A 10 11.21 -2.35 -3.64
CA CYS A 10 11.90 -3.59 -4.00
C CYS A 10 12.58 -4.28 -2.82
N LYS A 11 12.70 -3.55 -1.69
CA LYS A 11 13.26 -4.03 -0.41
C LYS A 11 12.37 -3.64 0.75
N GLY A 12 12.42 -4.43 1.82
CA GLY A 12 11.89 -4.04 3.13
C GLY A 12 12.74 -2.97 3.80
N GLY A 13 12.16 -2.23 4.74
CA GLY A 13 12.88 -1.26 5.57
C GLY A 13 13.26 0.06 4.92
N VAL A 14 12.79 0.37 3.71
CA VAL A 14 13.08 1.64 3.01
C VAL A 14 12.12 2.78 3.39
N GLY A 15 11.17 2.54 4.30
CA GLY A 15 10.19 3.54 4.74
C GLY A 15 8.94 3.64 3.85
N LYS A 16 8.65 2.61 3.04
CA LYS A 16 7.50 2.56 2.13
C LYS A 16 6.17 2.94 2.81
N SER A 17 5.80 2.25 3.88
CA SER A 17 4.51 2.48 4.56
C SER A 17 4.46 3.84 5.26
N THR A 18 5.60 4.36 5.76
CA THR A 18 5.70 5.73 6.26
C THR A 18 5.42 6.75 5.15
N ILE A 19 6.00 6.56 3.96
CA ILE A 19 5.75 7.41 2.79
C ILE A 19 4.28 7.29 2.36
N SER A 20 3.70 6.08 2.36
CA SER A 20 2.28 5.85 2.03
C SER A 20 1.35 6.62 2.96
N CYS A 21 1.58 6.55 4.28
CA CYS A 21 0.80 7.30 5.26
C CYS A 21 0.95 8.82 5.07
N ASN A 22 2.18 9.31 4.89
CA ASN A 22 2.42 10.74 4.73
C ASN A 22 1.82 11.30 3.45
N ILE A 23 1.90 10.60 2.32
CA ILE A 23 1.25 11.02 1.07
C ILE A 23 -0.26 11.06 1.25
N ALA A 24 -0.86 10.02 1.87
CA ALA A 24 -2.30 9.97 2.12
C ALA A 24 -2.77 11.16 2.97
N ILE A 25 -2.10 11.41 4.10
CA ILE A 25 -2.44 12.50 5.01
C ILE A 25 -2.23 13.87 4.34
N THR A 26 -1.14 14.02 3.57
CA THR A 26 -0.86 15.28 2.86
C THR A 26 -1.94 15.60 1.83
N LEU A 27 -2.37 14.61 1.05
CA LEU A 27 -3.48 14.79 0.11
C LEU A 27 -4.79 15.12 0.82
N ALA A 28 -5.08 14.48 1.96
CA ALA A 28 -6.26 14.80 2.76
C ALA A 28 -6.20 16.23 3.31
N ASN A 29 -5.05 16.70 3.77
CA ASN A 29 -4.84 18.07 4.21
C ASN A 29 -5.02 19.11 3.08
N GLN A 30 -4.87 18.70 1.82
CA GLN A 30 -5.16 19.51 0.64
C GLN A 30 -6.65 19.48 0.23
N GLY A 31 -7.50 18.77 0.98
CA GLY A 31 -8.95 18.73 0.78
C GLY A 31 -9.43 17.56 -0.09
N TYR A 32 -8.56 16.63 -0.48
CA TYR A 32 -8.98 15.44 -1.22
C TYR A 32 -9.56 14.36 -0.31
N LYS A 33 -10.53 13.61 -0.82
CA LYS A 33 -11.08 12.41 -0.16
C LYS A 33 -10.12 11.23 -0.43
N VAL A 34 -9.42 10.77 0.59
CA VAL A 34 -8.32 9.79 0.44
C VAL A 34 -8.61 8.52 1.22
N GLY A 35 -8.38 7.38 0.57
CA GLY A 35 -8.29 6.07 1.18
C GLY A 35 -6.85 5.54 1.17
N LEU A 36 -6.46 4.85 2.22
CA LEU A 36 -5.20 4.11 2.32
C LEU A 36 -5.51 2.64 2.62
N LEU A 37 -5.10 1.76 1.72
CA LEU A 37 -5.20 0.31 1.86
C LEU A 37 -3.81 -0.30 2.00
N GLU A 38 -3.51 -0.89 3.14
CA GLU A 38 -2.31 -1.68 3.30
C GLU A 38 -2.52 -3.12 2.83
N ALA A 39 -1.62 -3.56 1.97
CA ALA A 39 -1.62 -4.87 1.36
C ALA A 39 -0.46 -5.78 1.83
N ASP A 40 0.37 -5.30 2.75
CA ASP A 40 1.50 -6.07 3.31
C ASP A 40 1.00 -7.00 4.43
N ILE A 41 0.77 -8.26 4.06
CA ILE A 41 0.29 -9.28 4.98
C ILE A 41 1.40 -9.80 5.91
N TYR A 42 2.68 -9.69 5.50
CA TYR A 42 3.81 -10.25 6.25
C TYR A 42 4.36 -9.32 7.31
N GLY A 43 4.06 -8.03 7.21
CA GLY A 43 4.54 -7.03 8.16
C GLY A 43 3.64 -5.79 8.15
N PRO A 44 2.35 -5.95 8.50
CA PRO A 44 1.43 -4.82 8.49
C PRO A 44 1.92 -3.76 9.47
N SER A 45 2.16 -2.56 8.97
CA SER A 45 2.72 -1.43 9.72
C SER A 45 1.82 -0.20 9.72
N VAL A 46 0.95 -0.05 8.73
CA VAL A 46 0.03 1.09 8.63
C VAL A 46 -0.87 1.23 9.85
N PRO A 47 -1.47 0.14 10.40
CA PRO A 47 -2.27 0.25 11.62
C PRO A 47 -1.49 0.82 12.80
N THR A 48 -0.25 0.39 12.98
CA THR A 48 0.64 0.90 14.04
C THR A 48 1.02 2.36 13.79
N LEU A 49 1.40 2.73 12.56
CA LEU A 49 1.76 4.10 12.19
C LEU A 49 0.59 5.09 12.40
N LEU A 50 -0.63 4.63 12.20
CA LEU A 50 -1.84 5.44 12.35
C LEU A 50 -2.46 5.37 13.77
N GLY A 51 -1.91 4.57 14.68
CA GLY A 51 -2.42 4.40 16.06
C GLY A 51 -3.76 3.67 16.14
N ILE A 52 -4.02 2.74 15.21
CA ILE A 52 -5.26 1.94 15.14
C ILE A 52 -5.01 0.43 15.23
N GLY A 53 -3.78 0.00 15.57
CA GLY A 53 -3.36 -1.40 15.52
C GLY A 53 -4.13 -2.35 16.44
N ASP A 54 -4.60 -1.86 17.58
CA ASP A 54 -5.33 -2.67 18.56
C ASP A 54 -6.85 -2.72 18.32
N LYS A 55 -7.31 -2.21 17.17
CA LYS A 55 -8.72 -2.12 16.85
C LYS A 55 -9.11 -3.11 15.76
N GLU A 56 -10.32 -3.64 15.85
CA GLU A 56 -10.92 -4.43 14.77
C GLU A 56 -11.86 -3.57 13.93
N PRO A 57 -11.90 -3.75 12.59
CA PRO A 57 -12.82 -3.01 11.74
C PRO A 57 -14.27 -3.45 11.99
N GLU A 58 -15.16 -2.49 12.13
CA GLU A 58 -16.58 -2.73 12.23
C GLU A 58 -17.13 -3.28 10.90
N VAL A 59 -18.10 -4.21 10.98
CA VAL A 59 -18.80 -4.71 9.80
C VAL A 59 -20.26 -4.28 9.87
N LYS A 60 -20.70 -3.52 8.86
CA LYS A 60 -22.11 -3.12 8.67
C LYS A 60 -22.61 -3.61 7.32
N GLU A 61 -23.76 -4.26 7.31
CA GLU A 61 -24.39 -4.77 6.09
C GLU A 61 -23.45 -5.60 5.19
N GLY A 62 -22.56 -6.37 5.82
CA GLY A 62 -21.58 -7.22 5.13
C GLY A 62 -20.39 -6.45 4.51
N LYS A 63 -20.21 -5.18 4.84
CA LYS A 63 -19.09 -4.35 4.44
C LYS A 63 -18.26 -3.90 5.63
N PHE A 64 -16.95 -3.84 5.45
CA PHE A 64 -16.03 -3.26 6.42
C PHE A 64 -16.17 -1.75 6.46
N ILE A 65 -16.23 -1.18 7.63
CA ILE A 65 -16.16 0.26 7.84
C ILE A 65 -14.69 0.63 8.03
N PRO A 66 -14.10 1.43 7.14
CA PRO A 66 -12.70 1.84 7.27
C PRO A 66 -12.51 2.73 8.49
N PHE A 67 -11.34 2.69 9.08
CA PHE A 67 -10.98 3.63 10.15
C PHE A 67 -10.82 5.03 9.58
N GLU A 68 -11.48 6.01 10.20
CA GLU A 68 -11.29 7.42 9.87
C GLU A 68 -10.27 8.02 10.84
N VAL A 69 -9.09 8.36 10.33
CA VAL A 69 -7.96 8.88 11.13
C VAL A 69 -7.15 9.86 10.29
N PHE A 70 -6.72 10.97 10.87
CA PHE A 70 -5.97 12.04 10.19
C PHE A 70 -6.61 12.52 8.87
N GLY A 71 -7.93 12.49 8.77
CA GLY A 71 -8.66 12.92 7.56
C GLY A 71 -8.66 11.91 6.42
N ILE A 72 -8.10 10.70 6.62
CA ILE A 72 -8.11 9.60 5.64
C ILE A 72 -8.98 8.44 6.11
N LYS A 73 -9.40 7.60 5.16
CA LYS A 73 -10.02 6.30 5.42
C LYS A 73 -8.97 5.21 5.29
N ALA A 74 -8.67 4.50 6.37
CA ALA A 74 -7.62 3.49 6.40
C ALA A 74 -8.19 2.08 6.57
N MET A 75 -7.60 1.12 5.86
CA MET A 75 -7.87 -0.30 5.99
C MET A 75 -6.57 -1.10 5.78
N SER A 76 -6.43 -2.21 6.49
CA SER A 76 -5.28 -3.10 6.35
C SER A 76 -5.73 -4.54 6.20
N ILE A 77 -5.02 -5.29 5.38
CA ILE A 77 -5.18 -6.74 5.30
C ILE A 77 -4.80 -7.41 6.62
N GLY A 78 -3.94 -6.80 7.41
CA GLY A 78 -3.55 -7.27 8.74
C GLY A 78 -4.71 -7.38 9.73
N PHE A 79 -5.81 -6.66 9.52
CA PHE A 79 -7.02 -6.83 10.34
C PHE A 79 -7.81 -8.11 10.02
N LEU A 80 -7.54 -8.75 8.88
CA LEU A 80 -8.32 -9.90 8.40
C LEU A 80 -7.57 -11.21 8.51
N VAL A 81 -6.28 -11.16 8.75
CA VAL A 81 -5.40 -12.32 8.69
C VAL A 81 -4.50 -12.35 9.92
N ASN A 82 -4.61 -13.40 10.69
CA ASN A 82 -3.69 -13.63 11.81
C ASN A 82 -2.30 -14.02 11.30
N GLU A 83 -1.25 -13.77 12.08
CA GLU A 83 0.15 -14.05 11.72
C GLU A 83 0.35 -15.50 11.26
N ASP A 84 -0.28 -16.48 11.92
CA ASP A 84 -0.22 -17.90 11.57
C ASP A 84 -0.84 -18.20 10.19
N GLN A 85 -1.84 -17.44 9.78
CA GLN A 85 -2.50 -17.58 8.49
C GLN A 85 -1.74 -16.88 7.36
N ALA A 86 -0.99 -15.83 7.66
CA ALA A 86 -0.20 -15.08 6.68
C ALA A 86 0.78 -15.96 5.91
N VAL A 87 1.35 -16.97 6.58
CA VAL A 87 2.32 -17.93 5.99
C VAL A 87 1.72 -18.75 4.84
N VAL A 88 0.41 -18.98 4.84
CA VAL A 88 -0.29 -19.81 3.85
C VAL A 88 -0.78 -19.01 2.64
N TRP A 89 -0.92 -17.69 2.80
CA TRP A 89 -1.42 -16.82 1.74
C TRP A 89 -0.35 -16.56 0.67
N ARG A 90 -0.59 -17.09 -0.53
CA ARG A 90 0.29 -16.90 -1.69
C ARG A 90 -0.32 -15.89 -2.66
N GLY A 91 0.46 -15.42 -3.62
CA GLY A 91 0.14 -14.32 -4.53
C GLY A 91 -1.31 -14.26 -5.04
N PRO A 92 -1.86 -15.34 -5.65
CA PRO A 92 -3.24 -15.32 -6.15
C PRO A 92 -4.32 -15.21 -5.06
N MET A 93 -4.10 -15.83 -3.88
CA MET A 93 -5.01 -15.74 -2.73
C MET A 93 -4.99 -14.34 -2.13
N LEU A 94 -3.80 -13.78 -1.96
CA LEU A 94 -3.61 -12.42 -1.47
C LEU A 94 -4.27 -11.41 -2.39
N ALA A 95 -4.04 -11.51 -3.70
CA ALA A 95 -4.64 -10.62 -4.68
C ALA A 95 -6.19 -10.70 -4.68
N LYS A 96 -6.75 -11.90 -4.50
CA LYS A 96 -8.20 -12.09 -4.35
C LYS A 96 -8.73 -11.51 -3.04
N GLY A 97 -7.99 -11.68 -1.94
CA GLY A 97 -8.33 -11.12 -0.64
C GLY A 97 -8.35 -9.60 -0.67
N LEU A 98 -7.35 -8.98 -1.29
CA LEU A 98 -7.25 -7.53 -1.46
C LEU A 98 -8.34 -6.96 -2.37
N ASP A 99 -8.63 -7.63 -3.50
CA ASP A 99 -9.75 -7.26 -4.36
C ASP A 99 -11.07 -7.33 -3.57
N GLY A 100 -11.27 -8.40 -2.79
CA GLY A 100 -12.39 -8.53 -1.87
C GLY A 100 -12.42 -7.39 -0.82
N LEU A 101 -11.28 -7.03 -0.24
CA LEU A 101 -11.18 -5.98 0.76
C LEU A 101 -11.51 -4.60 0.15
N ILE A 102 -11.02 -4.29 -1.05
CA ILE A 102 -11.36 -3.06 -1.76
C ILE A 102 -12.86 -2.97 -2.00
N ASN A 103 -13.46 -4.04 -2.52
CA ASN A 103 -14.88 -4.06 -2.90
C ASN A 103 -15.82 -4.15 -1.69
N LYS A 104 -15.38 -4.76 -0.59
CA LYS A 104 -16.18 -4.94 0.64
C LYS A 104 -15.94 -3.85 1.69
N THR A 105 -15.07 -2.89 1.46
CA THR A 105 -14.91 -1.75 2.35
C THR A 105 -15.82 -0.61 1.92
N HIS A 106 -16.49 0.00 2.87
CA HIS A 106 -17.37 1.15 2.64
C HIS A 106 -16.55 2.44 2.47
N TRP A 107 -15.81 2.53 1.36
CA TRP A 107 -14.96 3.69 1.08
C TRP A 107 -15.76 4.98 0.85
N GLY A 108 -17.01 4.87 0.33
CA GLY A 108 -17.75 6.00 -0.19
C GLY A 108 -17.07 6.60 -1.43
N GLU A 109 -17.22 7.91 -1.61
CA GLU A 109 -16.52 8.63 -2.67
C GLU A 109 -15.09 8.90 -2.26
N LEU A 110 -14.13 8.50 -3.10
CA LEU A 110 -12.71 8.82 -2.95
C LEU A 110 -12.19 9.49 -4.21
N ASP A 111 -11.36 10.54 -4.01
CA ASP A 111 -10.53 11.10 -5.08
C ASP A 111 -9.33 10.17 -5.33
N TYR A 112 -8.70 9.70 -4.25
CA TYR A 112 -7.54 8.81 -4.31
C TYR A 112 -7.72 7.59 -3.41
N LEU A 113 -7.37 6.40 -3.94
CA LEU A 113 -7.07 5.22 -3.13
C LEU A 113 -5.59 4.90 -3.30
N ILE A 114 -4.86 4.94 -2.21
CA ILE A 114 -3.44 4.57 -2.16
C ILE A 114 -3.35 3.13 -1.67
N VAL A 115 -2.62 2.30 -2.40
CA VAL A 115 -2.37 0.90 -2.02
C VAL A 115 -0.92 0.76 -1.61
N ASP A 116 -0.67 0.50 -0.33
CA ASP A 116 0.64 0.20 0.21
C ASP A 116 0.98 -1.28 -0.04
N PHE A 117 1.84 -1.54 -1.02
CA PHE A 117 2.18 -2.88 -1.49
C PHE A 117 3.12 -3.60 -0.51
N PRO A 118 3.12 -4.94 -0.45
CA PRO A 118 4.22 -5.67 0.20
C PRO A 118 5.54 -5.39 -0.50
N PRO A 119 6.69 -5.50 0.20
CA PRO A 119 8.00 -5.29 -0.42
C PRO A 119 8.35 -6.40 -1.41
N GLY A 120 9.22 -6.08 -2.38
CA GLY A 120 9.77 -7.02 -3.35
C GLY A 120 9.25 -6.85 -4.78
N THR A 121 9.60 -7.78 -5.66
CA THR A 121 9.26 -7.80 -7.09
C THR A 121 8.74 -9.17 -7.56
N GLY A 122 8.17 -9.93 -6.65
CA GLY A 122 7.74 -11.30 -6.90
C GLY A 122 6.29 -11.44 -7.40
N ASP A 123 5.81 -12.68 -7.40
CA ASP A 123 4.49 -13.05 -7.91
C ASP A 123 3.33 -12.33 -7.21
N VAL A 124 3.51 -11.95 -5.95
CA VAL A 124 2.51 -11.21 -5.17
C VAL A 124 2.25 -9.86 -5.82
N GLN A 125 3.32 -9.08 -6.07
CA GLN A 125 3.22 -7.76 -6.69
C GLN A 125 2.64 -7.83 -8.10
N ILE A 126 3.08 -8.82 -8.89
CA ILE A 126 2.57 -9.06 -10.24
C ILE A 126 1.07 -9.36 -10.19
N SER A 127 0.66 -10.32 -9.36
CA SER A 127 -0.75 -10.73 -9.24
C SER A 127 -1.64 -9.58 -8.76
N MET A 128 -1.16 -8.79 -7.80
CA MET A 128 -1.87 -7.61 -7.30
C MET A 128 -1.99 -6.54 -8.39
N SER A 129 -0.90 -6.20 -9.07
CA SER A 129 -0.88 -5.17 -10.10
C SER A 129 -1.79 -5.49 -11.29
N GLN A 130 -1.94 -6.78 -11.61
CA GLN A 130 -2.86 -7.22 -12.67
C GLN A 130 -4.33 -7.17 -12.28
N LYS A 131 -4.64 -7.37 -10.98
CA LYS A 131 -6.03 -7.39 -10.48
C LYS A 131 -6.51 -6.02 -10.05
N LEU A 132 -5.63 -5.24 -9.42
CA LEU A 132 -5.93 -3.88 -9.04
C LEU A 132 -5.71 -2.99 -10.26
N LYS A 133 -6.77 -2.39 -10.77
CA LYS A 133 -6.67 -1.42 -11.88
C LYS A 133 -5.97 -0.16 -11.39
N LEU A 134 -4.65 -0.21 -11.36
CA LEU A 134 -3.82 0.91 -10.90
C LEU A 134 -3.62 1.91 -12.03
N ASP A 135 -3.84 3.18 -11.74
CA ASP A 135 -3.51 4.30 -12.63
C ASP A 135 -1.99 4.57 -12.65
N GLY A 136 -1.25 4.04 -11.68
CA GLY A 136 0.21 4.10 -11.64
C GLY A 136 0.79 3.60 -10.32
N THR A 137 2.10 3.67 -10.20
CA THR A 137 2.81 3.31 -8.97
C THR A 137 3.99 4.25 -8.69
N LEU A 138 4.21 4.55 -7.40
CA LEU A 138 5.43 5.16 -6.88
C LEU A 138 6.34 4.05 -6.35
N ILE A 139 7.64 4.18 -6.60
CA ILE A 139 8.64 3.25 -6.07
C ILE A 139 9.47 3.97 -5.00
N VAL A 140 9.47 3.42 -3.79
CA VAL A 140 10.28 3.94 -2.68
C VAL A 140 11.58 3.15 -2.58
N THR A 141 12.70 3.86 -2.48
CA THR A 141 14.05 3.30 -2.36
C THR A 141 14.92 4.12 -1.44
N THR A 142 16.15 3.66 -1.22
CA THR A 142 17.23 4.38 -0.52
C THR A 142 18.45 4.52 -1.46
N PRO A 143 19.41 5.44 -1.21
CA PRO A 143 20.51 5.75 -2.12
C PRO A 143 21.59 4.66 -2.24
N GLN A 144 21.41 3.51 -1.61
CA GLN A 144 22.37 2.42 -1.65
C GLN A 144 22.45 1.77 -3.04
N LEU A 145 23.66 1.52 -3.53
CA LEU A 145 23.90 0.93 -4.87
C LEU A 145 23.15 -0.39 -5.12
N LEU A 146 23.02 -1.25 -4.11
CA LEU A 146 22.25 -2.48 -4.22
C LEU A 146 20.75 -2.21 -4.43
N SER A 147 20.23 -1.14 -3.85
CA SER A 147 18.84 -0.73 -4.00
C SER A 147 18.53 -0.28 -5.42
N LEU A 148 19.48 0.34 -6.14
CA LEU A 148 19.29 0.78 -7.53
C LEU A 148 19.03 -0.39 -8.50
N LYS A 149 19.76 -1.50 -8.35
CA LYS A 149 19.51 -2.71 -9.17
C LYS A 149 18.12 -3.29 -8.95
N ASP A 150 17.66 -3.29 -7.70
CA ASP A 150 16.33 -3.78 -7.37
C ASP A 150 15.24 -2.83 -7.85
N VAL A 151 15.47 -1.52 -7.79
CA VAL A 151 14.55 -0.50 -8.35
C VAL A 151 14.35 -0.70 -9.85
N ILE A 152 15.42 -0.94 -10.62
CA ILE A 152 15.32 -1.21 -12.07
C ILE A 152 14.48 -2.47 -12.32
N ARG A 153 14.64 -3.52 -11.50
CA ARG A 153 13.80 -4.73 -11.59
C ARG A 153 12.34 -4.43 -11.30
N GLY A 154 12.05 -3.62 -10.28
CA GLY A 154 10.70 -3.20 -9.93
C GLY A 154 10.05 -2.39 -11.04
N ILE A 155 10.75 -1.39 -11.59
CA ILE A 155 10.29 -0.60 -12.72
C ILE A 155 9.93 -1.51 -13.90
N ASN A 156 10.85 -2.42 -14.29
CA ASN A 156 10.63 -3.33 -15.40
C ASN A 156 9.44 -4.29 -15.15
N MET A 157 9.23 -4.71 -13.91
CA MET A 157 8.08 -5.53 -13.55
C MET A 157 6.77 -4.75 -13.77
N PHE A 158 6.65 -3.54 -13.24
CA PHE A 158 5.43 -2.72 -13.40
C PHE A 158 5.17 -2.37 -14.87
N ILE A 159 6.19 -2.04 -15.65
CA ILE A 159 6.07 -1.81 -17.09
C ILE A 159 5.53 -3.05 -17.80
N LYS A 160 6.05 -4.25 -17.48
CA LYS A 160 5.59 -5.52 -18.09
C LYS A 160 4.13 -5.85 -17.78
N VAL A 161 3.62 -5.45 -16.63
CA VAL A 161 2.21 -5.64 -16.26
C VAL A 161 1.32 -4.47 -16.65
N GLY A 162 1.86 -3.47 -17.37
CA GLY A 162 1.11 -2.35 -17.91
C GLY A 162 0.76 -1.26 -16.88
N VAL A 163 1.46 -1.19 -15.76
CA VAL A 163 1.25 -0.15 -14.73
C VAL A 163 2.27 0.98 -14.91
N PRO A 164 1.83 2.22 -15.14
CA PRO A 164 2.71 3.38 -15.27
C PRO A 164 3.53 3.65 -14.00
N ILE A 165 4.78 4.07 -14.16
CA ILE A 165 5.60 4.57 -13.06
C ILE A 165 5.34 6.08 -12.90
N LEU A 166 4.79 6.48 -11.77
CA LEU A 166 4.51 7.89 -11.43
C LEU A 166 5.78 8.62 -10.97
N GLY A 167 6.72 7.87 -10.38
CA GLY A 167 7.99 8.41 -9.91
C GLY A 167 8.74 7.45 -9.00
N VAL A 168 9.91 7.89 -8.57
CA VAL A 168 10.74 7.21 -7.58
C VAL A 168 10.99 8.17 -6.42
N VAL A 169 10.76 7.68 -5.20
CA VAL A 169 11.08 8.41 -3.97
C VAL A 169 12.36 7.84 -3.39
N GLU A 170 13.43 8.61 -3.42
CA GLU A 170 14.67 8.30 -2.72
C GLU A 170 14.56 8.77 -1.27
N ASN A 171 14.31 7.84 -0.37
CA ASN A 171 14.17 8.09 1.05
C ASN A 171 15.51 7.90 1.77
N MET A 172 15.70 8.53 2.93
CA MET A 172 16.93 8.45 3.73
C MET A 172 18.18 8.86 2.93
N SER A 173 18.04 9.87 2.06
CA SER A 173 19.10 10.28 1.12
C SER A 173 20.23 11.02 1.83
N PHE A 174 19.90 11.75 2.87
CA PHE A 174 20.88 12.55 3.65
C PHE A 174 20.42 12.69 5.11
N LEU A 175 21.35 12.94 5.98
CA LEU A 175 21.14 13.31 7.37
C LEU A 175 21.67 14.73 7.53
N GLU A 176 20.82 15.66 8.00
CA GLU A 176 21.30 16.98 8.41
C GLU A 176 21.97 16.82 9.79
N GLU A 177 23.26 17.11 9.87
CA GLU A 177 23.96 17.27 11.14
C GLU A 177 23.65 18.67 11.67
N ASN A 178 23.04 18.76 12.87
CA ASN A 178 22.81 20.00 13.58
C ASN A 178 24.09 20.47 14.26
#